data_3116621fbf6dbf65aeb98e1c1da2bdf9
#
_entry.id   3116621fbf6dbf65aeb98e1c1da2bdf9
#
_cell.length_a   1.000
_cell.length_b   1.000
_cell.length_c   1.000
_cell.angle_alpha   90.00
_cell.angle_beta   90.00
_cell.angle_gamma   90.00
#
_symmetry.space_group_name_H-M   'P 1'
#
loop_
_entity.id
_entity.type
_entity.pdbx_description
1 polymer ?
#
loop_
_entity_poly.entity_id
_entity_poly.type
_entity_poly.pdbx_seq_one_letter_code
_entity_poly.pdbx_strand_id
1 'polypeptide(L)'
;MSKYYLNLINQLNRLYRHNRAGSYRTRTRYYEAMQRFCRFLAERYHLERLANIAPKHLVAYVAFLQESGKSPATIKTDLAAIRFF
;
A
#
# COMPACT_ATOMS: atom_id res chain seq x y z
N MET A 1 -6.03 -16.53 -1.88
CA MET A 1 -5.18 -15.34 -2.11
C MET A 1 -4.44 -15.47 -3.41
N SER A 2 -4.28 -14.36 -4.12
CA SER A 2 -3.56 -14.39 -5.37
C SER A 2 -2.05 -14.48 -5.14
N LYS A 3 -1.38 -15.13 -6.06
CA LYS A 3 0.08 -15.23 -6.11
C LYS A 3 0.72 -13.84 -6.14
N TYR A 4 0.11 -12.90 -6.85
CA TYR A 4 0.61 -11.53 -6.96
C TYR A 4 0.62 -10.82 -5.61
N TYR A 5 -0.47 -10.97 -4.87
CA TYR A 5 -0.59 -10.38 -3.53
C TYR A 5 0.49 -10.94 -2.60
N LEU A 6 0.68 -12.25 -2.60
CA LEU A 6 1.69 -12.88 -1.74
C LEU A 6 3.09 -12.37 -2.05
N ASN A 7 3.43 -12.21 -3.33
CA ASN A 7 4.72 -11.68 -3.72
C ASN A 7 4.92 -10.24 -3.21
N LEU A 8 3.90 -9.41 -3.36
CA LEU A 8 3.97 -8.02 -2.87
C LEU A 8 4.09 -7.98 -1.35
N ILE A 9 3.32 -8.79 -0.64
CA ILE A 9 3.36 -8.83 0.81
C ILE A 9 4.71 -9.31 1.33
N ASN A 10 5.33 -10.28 0.69
CA ASN A 10 6.65 -10.74 1.09
C ASN A 10 7.69 -9.62 0.95
N GLN A 11 7.63 -8.85 -0.12
CA GLN A 11 8.50 -7.69 -0.31
C GLN A 11 8.23 -6.60 0.71
N LEU A 12 6.95 -6.34 0.99
CA LEU A 12 6.56 -5.36 2.00
C LEU A 12 7.06 -5.75 3.38
N ASN A 13 6.98 -7.03 3.73
CA ASN A 13 7.46 -7.53 5.02
C ASN A 13 8.95 -7.29 5.18
N ARG A 14 9.74 -7.45 4.13
CA ARG A 14 11.18 -7.16 4.17
C ARG A 14 11.42 -5.68 4.44
N LEU A 15 10.71 -4.80 3.74
CA LEU A 15 10.83 -3.36 3.96
C LEU A 15 10.42 -2.98 5.37
N TYR A 16 9.35 -3.57 5.88
CA TYR A 16 8.88 -3.29 7.23
C TYR A 16 9.91 -3.68 8.28
N ARG A 17 10.58 -4.81 8.10
CA ARG A 17 11.61 -5.27 9.03
C ARG A 17 12.83 -4.34 9.06
N HIS A 18 13.20 -3.80 7.91
CA HIS A 18 14.38 -2.95 7.80
C HIS A 18 14.10 -1.50 8.15
N ASN A 19 12.88 -1.04 7.95
CA ASN A 19 12.50 0.35 8.21
C ASN A 19 11.90 0.47 9.60
N ARG A 20 12.70 0.87 10.58
CA ARG A 20 12.28 0.97 11.97
C ARG A 20 12.05 2.42 12.43
N ALA A 21 11.90 3.35 11.51
CA ALA A 21 11.61 4.73 11.84
C ALA A 21 10.18 4.88 12.35
N GLY A 22 10.00 5.78 13.33
CA GLY A 22 8.68 6.08 13.87
C GLY A 22 8.25 5.17 15.03
N SER A 23 7.09 5.49 15.59
CA SER A 23 6.53 4.71 16.70
C SER A 23 5.94 3.40 16.20
N TYR A 24 5.78 2.43 17.11
CA TYR A 24 5.17 1.15 16.79
C TYR A 24 3.78 1.30 16.19
N ARG A 25 2.95 2.17 16.77
CA ARG A 25 1.58 2.41 16.28
C ARG A 25 1.57 2.99 14.88
N THR A 26 2.44 3.96 14.62
CA THR A 26 2.55 4.58 13.29
C THR A 26 2.99 3.55 12.26
N ARG A 27 4.01 2.75 12.60
CA ARG A 27 4.52 1.72 11.70
C ARG A 27 3.45 0.68 11.37
N THR A 28 2.69 0.24 12.38
CA THR A 28 1.63 -0.75 12.18
C THR A 28 0.52 -0.20 11.29
N ARG A 29 0.11 1.04 11.53
CA ARG A 29 -0.91 1.69 10.72
C ARG A 29 -0.46 1.83 9.26
N TYR A 30 0.79 2.21 9.05
CA TYR A 30 1.34 2.36 7.70
C TYR A 30 1.44 1.00 7.00
N TYR A 31 1.82 -0.03 7.73
CA TYR A 31 1.88 -1.38 7.18
C TYR A 31 0.50 -1.84 6.72
N GLU A 32 -0.53 -1.62 7.52
CA GLU A 32 -1.90 -1.98 7.16
C GLU A 32 -2.36 -1.25 5.90
N ALA A 33 -2.04 0.05 5.80
CA ALA A 33 -2.39 0.83 4.60
C ALA A 33 -1.69 0.28 3.37
N MET A 34 -0.40 -0.11 3.49
CA MET A 34 0.34 -0.71 2.40
C MET A 34 -0.21 -2.08 2.01
N GLN A 35 -0.69 -2.85 2.98
CA GLN A 35 -1.34 -4.12 2.66
C GLN A 35 -2.56 -3.91 1.76
N ARG A 36 -3.38 -2.91 2.07
CA ARG A 36 -4.55 -2.59 1.24
C ARG A 36 -4.14 -2.15 -0.15
N PHE A 37 -3.09 -1.36 -0.25
CA PHE A 37 -2.57 -0.92 -1.54
C PHE A 37 -2.03 -2.10 -2.35
N CYS A 38 -1.26 -2.99 -1.72
CA CYS A 38 -0.75 -4.18 -2.38
C CYS A 38 -1.87 -5.06 -2.91
N ARG A 39 -2.93 -5.22 -2.14
CA ARG A 39 -4.09 -5.98 -2.58
C ARG A 39 -4.73 -5.37 -3.82
N PHE A 40 -4.88 -4.05 -3.82
CA PHE A 40 -5.42 -3.33 -4.98
C PHE A 40 -4.54 -3.56 -6.22
N LEU A 41 -3.23 -3.42 -6.06
CA LEU A 41 -2.29 -3.61 -7.17
C LEU A 41 -2.33 -5.04 -7.71
N ALA A 42 -2.40 -6.02 -6.83
CA ALA A 42 -2.46 -7.41 -7.23
C ALA A 42 -3.74 -7.73 -7.99
N GLU A 43 -4.87 -7.22 -7.54
CA GLU A 43 -6.17 -7.51 -8.15
C GLU A 43 -6.39 -6.76 -9.46
N ARG A 44 -5.92 -5.50 -9.55
CA ARG A 44 -6.16 -4.64 -10.71
C ARG A 44 -5.08 -4.74 -11.77
N TYR A 45 -3.82 -4.85 -11.36
CA TYR A 45 -2.68 -4.74 -12.28
C TYR A 45 -1.82 -5.99 -12.31
N HIS A 46 -2.10 -6.97 -11.46
CA HIS A 46 -1.30 -8.19 -11.35
C HIS A 46 0.18 -7.90 -11.14
N LEU A 47 0.48 -6.86 -10.35
CA LEU A 47 1.86 -6.52 -10.02
C LEU A 47 2.46 -7.55 -9.08
N GLU A 48 3.71 -7.91 -9.33
CA GLU A 48 4.44 -8.87 -8.50
C GLU A 48 5.57 -8.22 -7.71
N ARG A 49 5.96 -6.99 -8.07
CA ARG A 49 7.10 -6.32 -7.44
C ARG A 49 6.73 -4.89 -7.05
N LEU A 50 7.12 -4.50 -5.83
CA LEU A 50 6.91 -3.14 -5.37
C LEU A 50 7.67 -2.12 -6.21
N ALA A 51 8.82 -2.52 -6.76
CA ALA A 51 9.62 -1.64 -7.62
C ALA A 51 8.89 -1.23 -8.90
N ASN A 52 7.86 -1.96 -9.29
CA ASN A 52 7.08 -1.66 -10.49
C ASN A 52 5.95 -0.67 -10.24
N ILE A 53 5.79 -0.19 -9.01
CA ILE A 53 4.78 0.80 -8.70
C ILE A 53 5.15 2.13 -9.38
N ALA A 54 4.19 2.67 -10.15
CA ALA A 54 4.36 3.93 -10.87
C ALA A 54 3.34 4.96 -10.38
N PRO A 55 3.55 6.26 -10.66
CA PRO A 55 2.59 7.29 -10.26
C PRO A 55 1.16 7.01 -10.72
N LYS A 56 0.98 6.37 -11.88
CA LYS A 56 -0.35 6.02 -12.38
C LYS A 56 -1.10 5.09 -11.42
N HIS A 57 -0.37 4.23 -10.72
CA HIS A 57 -0.98 3.32 -9.75
C HIS A 57 -1.49 4.07 -8.53
N LEU A 58 -0.78 5.10 -8.10
CA LEU A 58 -1.22 5.95 -6.99
C LEU A 58 -2.49 6.71 -7.35
N VAL A 59 -2.52 7.29 -8.54
CA VAL A 59 -3.70 8.02 -9.02
C VAL A 59 -4.91 7.09 -9.10
N ALA A 60 -4.72 5.89 -9.63
CA ALA A 60 -5.80 4.90 -9.73
C ALA A 60 -6.29 4.48 -8.35
N TYR A 61 -5.38 4.33 -7.39
CA TYR A 61 -5.75 3.94 -6.03
C TYR A 61 -6.57 5.04 -5.33
N VAL A 62 -6.18 6.30 -5.51
CA VAL A 62 -6.95 7.42 -4.96
C VAL A 62 -8.37 7.41 -5.52
N ALA A 63 -8.51 7.24 -6.84
CA ALA A 63 -9.84 7.16 -7.46
C ALA A 63 -10.64 6.00 -6.88
N PHE A 64 -10.01 4.86 -6.70
CA PHE A 64 -10.65 3.69 -6.11
C PHE A 64 -11.16 3.97 -4.68
N LEU A 65 -10.36 4.64 -3.87
CA LEU A 65 -10.74 5.00 -2.51
C LEU A 65 -11.92 5.98 -2.50
N GLN A 66 -11.91 6.95 -3.41
CA GLN A 66 -13.00 7.90 -3.54
C GLN A 66 -14.30 7.22 -3.94
N GLU A 67 -14.24 6.31 -4.90
CA GLU A 67 -15.39 5.54 -5.34
C GLU A 67 -15.93 4.63 -4.25
N SER A 68 -15.06 4.16 -3.37
CA SER A 68 -15.44 3.31 -2.23
C SER A 68 -16.04 4.11 -1.07
N GLY A 69 -16.14 5.43 -1.19
CA GLY A 69 -16.74 6.27 -0.16
C GLY A 69 -15.82 6.60 1.00
N LYS A 70 -14.50 6.43 0.82
CA LYS A 70 -13.54 6.78 1.88
C LYS A 70 -13.46 8.30 2.03
N SER A 71 -13.31 8.75 3.28
CA SER A 71 -13.19 10.17 3.58
C SER A 71 -11.85 10.72 3.08
N PRO A 72 -11.77 12.05 2.80
CA PRO A 72 -10.49 12.64 2.41
C PRO A 72 -9.38 12.43 3.44
N ALA A 73 -9.72 12.42 4.73
CA ALA A 73 -8.75 12.16 5.79
C ALA A 73 -8.16 10.76 5.68
N THR A 74 -8.99 9.76 5.42
CA THR A 74 -8.54 8.38 5.24
C THR A 74 -7.62 8.26 4.03
N ILE A 75 -8.00 8.89 2.91
CA ILE A 75 -7.20 8.87 1.68
C ILE A 75 -5.84 9.51 1.92
N LYS A 76 -5.81 10.64 2.62
CA LYS A 76 -4.57 11.33 2.95
C LYS A 76 -3.66 10.46 3.81
N THR A 77 -4.23 9.77 4.79
CA THR A 77 -3.47 8.86 5.66
C THR A 77 -2.87 7.72 4.86
N ASP A 78 -3.64 7.11 3.98
CA ASP A 78 -3.16 6.01 3.14
C ASP A 78 -2.03 6.46 2.21
N LEU A 79 -2.16 7.65 1.61
CA LEU A 79 -1.10 8.19 0.76
C LEU A 79 0.18 8.48 1.53
N ALA A 80 0.06 9.00 2.75
CA ALA A 80 1.21 9.24 3.61
C ALA A 80 1.92 7.93 3.94
N ALA A 81 1.16 6.87 4.20
CA ALA A 81 1.73 5.55 4.47
C ALA A 81 2.50 5.01 3.26
N ILE A 82 1.94 5.15 2.07
CA ILE A 82 2.59 4.69 0.84
C ILE A 82 3.91 5.42 0.62
N ARG A 83 3.92 6.74 0.86
CA ARG A 83 5.14 7.54 0.72
C ARG A 83 6.20 7.19 1.76
N PHE A 84 5.78 6.72 2.94
CA PHE A 84 6.70 6.31 4.00
C PHE A 84 7.54 5.10 3.57
N PHE A 85 6.96 4.19 2.84
CA PHE A 85 7.66 3.03 2.29
C PHE A 85 8.20 3.32 0.89
#